data_c1e793dc0789849d27626efa8f99f233
#
_entry.id   c1e793dc0789849d27626efa8f99f233
#
_cell.length_a   1.000
_cell.length_b   1.000
_cell.length_c   1.000
_cell.angle_alpha   90.00
_cell.angle_beta   90.00
_cell.angle_gamma   90.00
#
_symmetry.space_group_name_H-M   'P 1'
#
loop_
_entity.id
_entity.type
_entity.pdbx_description
1 polymer ?
#
loop_
_entity_poly.entity_id
_entity_poly.type
_entity_poly.pdbx_seq_one_letter_code
_entity_poly.pdbx_strand_id
1 'polypeptide(L)'
;MKIGIVSCYFINNYGSILQAYALQEYFGTKGIECDTVSVEGLKPYLDAQKRQYYFHNIHKVGLTFSKLPMIYLKALRKINYRNLGVEYSERVRKFDDFRRNFKLSGISATSPKQLTDLALTYDAIVVGSDQLWRPDNIFPEYYTLSWVPDNIPKFSYATSFGVSELDGCYKSKAKTFLNRMSAISVRENSGGDLVKELTGKIPCIVCDHVFLLTKNRWNTLSDTGRCPNRKYIFTYFLGRGGECRRFAEKLSDITGLPLVGAVHNDSYAESDENIDYPIGDCSPSEFIGLISNAEYICTDSFHATAFSTIFNKKFFAFKRSKSRKHGTNSRIESFLKMTGLETRLITDVGRADDIVLNDIDYETVNDKILSFINKSCDFTEKEILQGVSFNVREKDFASQLD
;
A
#
# COMPACT_ATOMS: atom_id res chain seq x y z
N MET A 1 27.35 2.75 1.82
CA MET A 1 26.23 1.85 2.18
C MET A 1 25.17 1.97 1.11
N LYS A 2 24.83 0.85 0.47
CA LYS A 2 23.83 0.76 -0.60
C LYS A 2 22.72 -0.23 -0.24
N ILE A 3 21.46 0.20 -0.26
CA ILE A 3 20.30 -0.59 0.12
C ILE A 3 19.44 -0.91 -1.10
N GLY A 4 19.09 -2.19 -1.27
CA GLY A 4 18.09 -2.62 -2.25
C GLY A 4 16.68 -2.59 -1.63
N ILE A 5 15.74 -1.89 -2.28
CA ILE A 5 14.35 -1.81 -1.84
C ILE A 5 13.48 -2.77 -2.67
N VAL A 6 12.77 -3.67 -1.99
CA VAL A 6 11.79 -4.56 -2.58
C VAL A 6 10.38 -4.05 -2.29
N SER A 7 9.66 -3.65 -3.31
CA SER A 7 8.33 -3.03 -3.18
C SER A 7 7.40 -3.38 -4.34
N CYS A 8 6.14 -2.99 -4.24
CA CYS A 8 5.13 -3.18 -5.30
C CYS A 8 4.96 -1.94 -6.19
N TYR A 9 6.04 -1.21 -6.48
CA TYR A 9 6.06 0.02 -7.29
C TYR A 9 5.45 -0.12 -8.68
N PHE A 10 5.46 -1.33 -9.24
CA PHE A 10 4.99 -1.65 -10.60
C PHE A 10 3.47 -1.87 -10.72
N ILE A 11 2.74 -1.83 -9.60
CA ILE A 11 1.28 -2.00 -9.58
C ILE A 11 0.61 -0.66 -9.82
N ASN A 12 -0.39 -0.62 -10.72
CA ASN A 12 -1.17 0.59 -11.01
C ASN A 12 -2.22 0.83 -9.90
N ASN A 13 -1.74 1.00 -8.67
CA ASN A 13 -2.52 1.35 -7.49
C ASN A 13 -1.87 2.54 -6.79
N TYR A 14 -2.65 3.58 -6.50
CA TYR A 14 -2.13 4.82 -5.91
C TYR A 14 -1.38 4.58 -4.61
N GLY A 15 -1.98 3.81 -3.69
CA GLY A 15 -1.32 3.50 -2.42
C GLY A 15 -0.02 2.73 -2.60
N SER A 16 -0.03 1.70 -3.44
CA SER A 16 1.13 0.84 -3.67
C SER A 16 2.32 1.59 -4.26
N ILE A 17 2.09 2.48 -5.23
CA ILE A 17 3.17 3.25 -5.86
C ILE A 17 3.66 4.39 -4.97
N LEU A 18 2.75 5.11 -4.30
CA LEU A 18 3.10 6.26 -3.46
C LEU A 18 3.86 5.83 -2.19
N GLN A 19 3.48 4.72 -1.54
CA GLN A 19 4.24 4.21 -0.41
C GLN A 19 5.62 3.69 -0.83
N ALA A 20 5.74 3.07 -2.02
CA ALA A 20 7.02 2.62 -2.54
C ALA A 20 7.96 3.82 -2.83
N TYR A 21 7.43 4.87 -3.44
CA TYR A 21 8.15 6.13 -3.64
C TYR A 21 8.61 6.74 -2.31
N ALA A 22 7.72 6.77 -1.32
CA ALA A 22 8.01 7.38 -0.02
C ALA A 22 9.20 6.72 0.69
N LEU A 23 9.34 5.39 0.63
CA LEU A 23 10.48 4.72 1.25
C LEU A 23 11.81 5.08 0.58
N GLN A 24 11.84 5.06 -0.75
CA GLN A 24 13.06 5.41 -1.49
C GLN A 24 13.47 6.86 -1.24
N GLU A 25 12.50 7.77 -1.29
CA GLU A 25 12.72 9.18 -1.01
C GLU A 25 13.20 9.41 0.43
N TYR A 26 12.59 8.73 1.41
CA TYR A 26 13.00 8.82 2.80
C TYR A 26 14.47 8.40 3.00
N PHE A 27 14.89 7.28 2.43
CA PHE A 27 16.30 6.89 2.49
C PHE A 27 17.20 7.92 1.81
N GLY A 28 16.77 8.48 0.68
CA GLY A 28 17.50 9.57 0.02
C GLY A 28 17.68 10.80 0.91
N THR A 29 16.66 11.20 1.67
CA THR A 29 16.75 12.33 2.64
C THR A 29 17.72 12.06 3.79
N LYS A 30 18.00 10.79 4.09
CA LYS A 30 19.00 10.36 5.08
C LYS A 30 20.41 10.20 4.49
N GLY A 31 20.61 10.55 3.21
CA GLY A 31 21.88 10.39 2.51
C GLY A 31 22.27 8.94 2.22
N ILE A 32 21.31 8.02 2.20
CA ILE A 32 21.53 6.61 1.95
C ILE A 32 21.39 6.34 0.46
N GLU A 33 22.41 5.71 -0.12
CA GLU A 33 22.29 5.20 -1.49
C GLU A 33 21.32 4.02 -1.52
N CYS A 34 20.25 4.13 -2.31
CA CYS A 34 19.29 3.05 -2.46
C CYS A 34 18.73 2.98 -3.87
N ASP A 35 18.41 1.76 -4.29
CA ASP A 35 17.72 1.47 -5.54
C ASP A 35 16.50 0.60 -5.25
N THR A 36 15.38 0.85 -5.96
CA THR A 36 14.27 -0.09 -5.98
C THR A 36 14.59 -1.23 -6.94
N VAL A 37 14.55 -2.47 -6.45
CA VAL A 37 14.84 -3.67 -7.24
C VAL A 37 13.86 -3.78 -8.41
N SER A 38 14.36 -3.72 -9.64
CA SER A 38 13.55 -3.82 -10.85
C SER A 38 12.99 -5.23 -11.02
N VAL A 39 11.68 -5.32 -11.28
CA VAL A 39 10.96 -6.59 -11.52
C VAL A 39 10.50 -6.75 -12.96
N GLU A 40 10.84 -5.84 -13.86
CA GLU A 40 10.34 -5.85 -15.23
C GLU A 40 10.65 -7.19 -15.94
N GLY A 41 11.89 -7.64 -15.85
CA GLY A 41 12.29 -8.94 -16.39
C GLY A 41 11.71 -10.14 -15.64
N LEU A 42 11.41 -9.99 -14.34
CA LEU A 42 10.87 -11.04 -13.47
C LEU A 42 9.35 -11.18 -13.56
N LYS A 43 8.65 -10.20 -14.08
CA LYS A 43 7.19 -10.18 -14.13
C LYS A 43 6.56 -11.43 -14.75
N PRO A 44 7.05 -12.00 -15.88
CA PRO A 44 6.50 -13.22 -16.43
C PRO A 44 6.60 -14.41 -15.45
N TYR A 45 7.71 -14.53 -14.71
CA TYR A 45 7.89 -15.54 -13.67
C TYR A 45 6.90 -15.34 -12.51
N LEU A 46 6.78 -14.13 -11.97
CA LEU A 46 5.86 -13.80 -10.87
C LEU A 46 4.41 -14.07 -11.26
N ASP A 47 4.01 -13.71 -12.48
CA ASP A 47 2.66 -13.95 -13.00
C ASP A 47 2.38 -15.46 -13.18
N ALA A 48 3.36 -16.23 -13.60
CA ALA A 48 3.24 -17.69 -13.69
C ALA A 48 3.06 -18.31 -12.29
N GLN A 49 3.86 -17.89 -11.31
CA GLN A 49 3.74 -18.36 -9.92
C GLN A 49 2.38 -17.98 -9.31
N LYS A 50 1.88 -16.77 -9.56
CA LYS A 50 0.54 -16.36 -9.10
C LYS A 50 -0.57 -17.20 -9.75
N ARG A 51 -0.48 -17.50 -11.04
CA ARG A 51 -1.43 -18.40 -11.71
C ARG A 51 -1.41 -19.79 -11.07
N GLN A 52 -0.22 -20.32 -10.78
CA GLN A 52 -0.06 -21.60 -10.09
C GLN A 52 -0.67 -21.58 -8.68
N TYR A 53 -0.44 -20.50 -7.91
CA TYR A 53 -1.10 -20.29 -6.60
C TYR A 53 -2.62 -20.40 -6.71
N TYR A 54 -3.25 -19.65 -7.62
CA TYR A 54 -4.70 -19.67 -7.79
C TYR A 54 -5.23 -21.03 -8.27
N PHE A 55 -4.47 -21.74 -9.10
CA PHE A 55 -4.82 -23.08 -9.53
C PHE A 55 -4.81 -24.08 -8.36
N HIS A 56 -3.76 -24.09 -7.54
CA HIS A 56 -3.68 -24.97 -6.37
C HIS A 56 -4.74 -24.64 -5.29
N ASN A 57 -5.17 -23.41 -5.20
CA ASN A 57 -6.14 -22.97 -4.22
C ASN A 57 -7.55 -22.76 -4.81
N ILE A 58 -7.85 -23.36 -5.95
CA ILE A 58 -9.11 -23.18 -6.67
C ILE A 58 -10.33 -23.54 -5.78
N HIS A 59 -10.20 -24.55 -4.93
CA HIS A 59 -11.22 -24.99 -4.00
C HIS A 59 -11.40 -24.03 -2.82
N LYS A 60 -10.34 -23.29 -2.42
CA LYS A 60 -10.33 -22.35 -1.30
C LYS A 60 -10.72 -20.92 -1.72
N VAL A 61 -10.37 -20.53 -2.93
CA VAL A 61 -10.65 -19.18 -3.47
C VAL A 61 -12.12 -19.02 -3.81
N GLY A 62 -12.94 -20.11 -3.63
CA GLY A 62 -14.37 -20.04 -3.91
C GLY A 62 -14.61 -19.52 -5.33
N LEU A 63 -13.99 -20.18 -6.34
CA LEU A 63 -14.48 -20.14 -7.71
C LEU A 63 -15.79 -20.92 -7.75
N THR A 64 -16.70 -20.54 -6.84
CA THR A 64 -18.12 -20.83 -7.01
C THR A 64 -18.55 -20.15 -8.30
N PHE A 65 -19.50 -20.75 -8.97
CA PHE A 65 -20.21 -20.24 -10.17
C PHE A 65 -20.57 -18.73 -10.09
N SER A 66 -20.55 -18.13 -8.90
CA SER A 66 -20.72 -16.69 -8.65
C SER A 66 -19.62 -15.77 -9.20
N LYS A 67 -18.42 -16.29 -9.56
CA LYS A 67 -17.35 -15.48 -10.18
C LYS A 67 -17.25 -15.65 -11.70
N LEU A 68 -17.89 -16.66 -12.28
CA LEU A 68 -18.06 -16.78 -13.74
C LEU A 68 -18.73 -15.56 -14.36
N PRO A 69 -19.82 -14.99 -13.78
CA PRO A 69 -20.38 -13.72 -14.25
C PRO A 69 -19.38 -12.58 -14.21
N MET A 70 -18.44 -12.57 -13.25
CA MET A 70 -17.44 -11.52 -13.09
C MET A 70 -16.34 -11.58 -14.14
N ILE A 71 -15.92 -12.79 -14.55
CA ILE A 71 -14.97 -12.98 -15.67
C ILE A 71 -15.67 -12.61 -17.00
N TYR A 72 -16.91 -13.02 -17.15
CA TYR A 72 -17.75 -12.67 -18.30
C TYR A 72 -18.04 -11.15 -18.37
N LEU A 73 -18.35 -10.52 -17.24
CA LEU A 73 -18.50 -9.06 -17.14
C LEU A 73 -17.18 -8.31 -17.39
N LYS A 74 -16.03 -8.85 -16.95
CA LYS A 74 -14.73 -8.29 -17.31
C LYS A 74 -14.44 -8.38 -18.81
N ALA A 75 -14.85 -9.48 -19.46
CA ALA A 75 -14.72 -9.65 -20.90
C ALA A 75 -15.68 -8.74 -21.67
N LEU A 76 -16.96 -8.67 -21.27
CA LEU A 76 -17.97 -7.76 -21.86
C LEU A 76 -17.60 -6.29 -21.65
N ARG A 77 -17.05 -5.93 -20.47
CA ARG A 77 -16.55 -4.57 -20.21
C ARG A 77 -15.42 -4.19 -21.15
N LYS A 78 -14.52 -5.12 -21.45
CA LYS A 78 -13.46 -4.89 -22.46
C LYS A 78 -14.02 -4.59 -23.85
N ILE A 79 -15.22 -5.07 -24.15
CA ILE A 79 -15.91 -4.91 -25.45
C ILE A 79 -16.79 -3.65 -25.47
N ASN A 80 -17.55 -3.40 -24.38
CA ASN A 80 -18.54 -2.31 -24.34
C ASN A 80 -17.98 -0.94 -23.90
N TYR A 81 -16.78 -0.90 -23.30
CA TYR A 81 -16.17 0.33 -22.84
C TYR A 81 -15.07 0.82 -23.79
N ARG A 82 -15.40 1.13 -25.03
CA ARG A 82 -14.48 1.81 -25.96
C ARG A 82 -13.93 3.11 -25.35
N ASN A 83 -14.73 3.88 -24.63
CA ASN A 83 -14.28 5.10 -23.97
C ASN A 83 -13.43 4.81 -22.70
N LEU A 84 -13.81 3.84 -21.87
CA LEU A 84 -13.00 3.41 -20.72
C LEU A 84 -11.67 2.76 -21.11
N GLY A 85 -11.58 2.20 -22.33
CA GLY A 85 -10.32 1.66 -22.86
C GLY A 85 -9.26 2.75 -23.10
N VAL A 86 -9.69 3.93 -23.53
CA VAL A 86 -8.81 5.09 -23.72
C VAL A 86 -8.36 5.65 -22.37
N GLU A 87 -9.29 5.82 -21.43
CA GLU A 87 -8.98 6.27 -20.07
C GLU A 87 -8.06 5.30 -19.33
N TYR A 88 -8.26 3.99 -19.49
CA TYR A 88 -7.38 2.99 -18.89
C TYR A 88 -5.96 3.03 -19.43
N SER A 89 -5.80 3.15 -20.76
CA SER A 89 -4.47 3.25 -21.37
C SER A 89 -3.76 4.52 -20.96
N GLU A 90 -4.48 5.64 -20.87
CA GLU A 90 -3.96 6.91 -20.40
C GLU A 90 -3.56 6.83 -18.91
N ARG A 91 -4.35 6.19 -18.07
CA ARG A 91 -4.00 5.93 -16.68
C ARG A 91 -2.71 5.12 -16.57
N VAL A 92 -2.58 4.03 -17.35
CA VAL A 92 -1.34 3.22 -17.36
C VAL A 92 -0.15 4.10 -17.73
N ARG A 93 -0.26 4.91 -18.78
CA ARG A 93 0.78 5.84 -19.21
C ARG A 93 1.17 6.83 -18.08
N LYS A 94 0.20 7.43 -17.41
CA LYS A 94 0.44 8.35 -16.28
C LYS A 94 1.11 7.66 -15.08
N PHE A 95 0.79 6.39 -14.81
CA PHE A 95 1.50 5.60 -13.81
C PHE A 95 2.93 5.28 -14.25
N ASP A 96 3.16 4.98 -15.53
CA ASP A 96 4.50 4.76 -16.09
C ASP A 96 5.33 6.05 -16.05
N ASP A 97 4.72 7.21 -16.33
CA ASP A 97 5.37 8.51 -16.19
C ASP A 97 5.78 8.77 -14.73
N PHE A 98 4.89 8.48 -13.76
CA PHE A 98 5.22 8.61 -12.34
C PHE A 98 6.36 7.67 -11.91
N ARG A 99 6.46 6.46 -12.50
CA ARG A 99 7.55 5.50 -12.22
C ARG A 99 8.93 6.05 -12.58
N ARG A 100 9.04 7.05 -13.43
CA ARG A 100 10.32 7.72 -13.74
C ARG A 100 10.94 8.44 -12.53
N ASN A 101 10.15 8.68 -11.47
CA ASN A 101 10.68 9.20 -10.21
C ASN A 101 11.44 8.15 -9.38
N PHE A 102 11.36 6.87 -9.77
CA PHE A 102 12.11 5.82 -9.05
C PHE A 102 13.52 5.68 -9.61
N LYS A 103 14.47 5.53 -8.70
CA LYS A 103 15.79 5.00 -9.01
C LYS A 103 15.69 3.48 -8.98
N LEU A 104 15.59 2.86 -10.13
CA LEU A 104 15.52 1.41 -10.26
C LEU A 104 16.94 0.83 -10.33
N SER A 105 17.09 -0.45 -9.90
CA SER A 105 18.34 -1.18 -10.09
C SER A 105 18.71 -1.22 -11.57
N GLY A 106 19.99 -1.03 -11.89
CA GLY A 106 20.49 -1.01 -13.28
C GLY A 106 20.33 -2.36 -13.99
N ILE A 107 20.11 -3.45 -13.25
CA ILE A 107 19.88 -4.80 -13.76
C ILE A 107 18.44 -5.19 -13.43
N SER A 108 17.69 -5.61 -14.44
CA SER A 108 16.37 -6.23 -14.27
C SER A 108 16.54 -7.74 -14.33
N ALA A 109 16.48 -8.40 -13.15
CA ALA A 109 16.57 -9.84 -13.06
C ALA A 109 15.40 -10.52 -13.79
N THR A 110 15.67 -11.64 -14.47
CA THR A 110 14.66 -12.44 -15.17
C THR A 110 14.38 -13.79 -14.47
N SER A 111 15.17 -14.12 -13.45
CA SER A 111 15.05 -15.35 -12.68
C SER A 111 15.42 -15.14 -11.21
N PRO A 112 14.98 -16.06 -10.30
CA PRO A 112 15.39 -16.03 -8.89
C PRO A 112 16.92 -16.06 -8.69
N LYS A 113 17.66 -16.79 -9.54
CA LYS A 113 19.12 -16.83 -9.49
C LYS A 113 19.73 -15.46 -9.74
N GLN A 114 19.27 -14.75 -10.78
CA GLN A 114 19.74 -13.41 -11.07
C GLN A 114 19.35 -12.39 -9.97
N LEU A 115 18.22 -12.61 -9.27
CA LEU A 115 17.90 -11.83 -8.06
C LEU A 115 18.93 -12.07 -6.95
N THR A 116 19.35 -13.33 -6.77
CA THR A 116 20.40 -13.68 -5.80
C THR A 116 21.72 -12.99 -6.15
N ASP A 117 22.11 -13.02 -7.42
CA ASP A 117 23.32 -12.35 -7.89
C ASP A 117 23.23 -10.82 -7.70
N LEU A 118 22.06 -10.24 -7.98
CA LEU A 118 21.79 -8.81 -7.74
C LEU A 118 21.85 -8.46 -6.25
N ALA A 119 21.37 -9.35 -5.36
CA ALA A 119 21.40 -9.10 -3.91
C ALA A 119 22.84 -8.90 -3.39
N LEU A 120 23.82 -9.57 -3.98
CA LEU A 120 25.23 -9.44 -3.60
C LEU A 120 25.83 -8.06 -3.90
N THR A 121 25.15 -7.22 -4.68
CA THR A 121 25.56 -5.85 -4.98
C THR A 121 25.08 -4.83 -3.93
N TYR A 122 24.32 -5.27 -2.94
CA TYR A 122 23.78 -4.43 -1.87
C TYR A 122 24.37 -4.82 -0.50
N ASP A 123 24.50 -3.85 0.37
CA ASP A 123 24.87 -4.06 1.76
C ASP A 123 23.71 -4.62 2.58
N ALA A 124 22.47 -4.36 2.15
CA ALA A 124 21.24 -4.91 2.73
C ALA A 124 20.07 -4.83 1.77
N ILE A 125 19.03 -5.66 2.03
CA ILE A 125 17.76 -5.60 1.32
C ILE A 125 16.62 -5.30 2.30
N VAL A 126 15.76 -4.34 1.94
CA VAL A 126 14.58 -3.95 2.72
C VAL A 126 13.33 -4.25 1.91
N VAL A 127 12.41 -5.08 2.46
CA VAL A 127 11.07 -5.22 1.91
C VAL A 127 10.15 -4.17 2.53
N GLY A 128 9.48 -3.39 1.68
CA GLY A 128 8.68 -2.25 2.10
C GLY A 128 7.28 -2.59 2.60
N SER A 129 6.48 -1.55 2.76
CA SER A 129 5.08 -1.62 3.19
C SER A 129 4.16 -2.25 2.12
N ASP A 130 2.87 -2.23 2.43
CA ASP A 130 1.75 -2.81 1.73
C ASP A 130 1.55 -4.31 2.04
N GLN A 131 0.53 -4.93 1.45
CA GLN A 131 0.15 -6.32 1.69
C GLN A 131 1.09 -7.32 0.97
N LEU A 132 2.39 -7.16 1.19
CA LEU A 132 3.40 -7.93 0.46
C LEU A 132 3.52 -9.37 0.98
N TRP A 133 3.08 -9.65 2.21
CA TRP A 133 3.10 -10.99 2.81
C TRP A 133 1.73 -11.70 2.79
N ARG A 134 0.84 -11.32 1.87
CA ARG A 134 -0.36 -12.12 1.61
C ARG A 134 0.00 -13.50 1.08
N PRO A 135 -0.83 -14.53 1.31
CA PRO A 135 -0.56 -15.89 0.82
C PRO A 135 -0.21 -15.98 -0.68
N ASP A 136 -0.90 -15.21 -1.52
CA ASP A 136 -0.66 -15.14 -2.96
C ASP A 136 0.67 -14.44 -3.34
N ASN A 137 1.26 -13.69 -2.43
CA ASN A 137 2.57 -13.05 -2.55
C ASN A 137 3.69 -13.83 -1.84
N ILE A 138 3.36 -14.59 -0.77
CA ILE A 138 4.30 -15.53 -0.14
C ILE A 138 4.67 -16.67 -1.11
N PHE A 139 3.71 -17.12 -1.91
CA PHE A 139 3.92 -18.25 -2.82
C PHE A 139 5.03 -18.01 -3.85
N PRO A 140 5.12 -16.87 -4.55
CA PRO A 140 6.20 -16.55 -5.49
C PRO A 140 7.57 -16.29 -4.84
N GLU A 141 7.62 -16.12 -3.53
CA GLU A 141 8.84 -15.93 -2.72
C GLU A 141 9.64 -14.65 -3.02
N TYR A 142 9.13 -13.73 -3.83
CA TYR A 142 9.81 -12.47 -4.12
C TYR A 142 9.85 -11.53 -2.90
N TYR A 143 8.70 -11.26 -2.29
CA TYR A 143 8.60 -10.36 -1.14
C TYR A 143 9.03 -11.01 0.19
N THR A 144 9.26 -12.31 0.21
CA THR A 144 9.78 -13.01 1.39
C THR A 144 11.28 -12.86 1.54
N LEU A 145 11.96 -12.30 0.52
CA LEU A 145 13.42 -12.21 0.43
C LEU A 145 14.13 -13.58 0.54
N SER A 146 13.42 -14.68 0.20
CA SER A 146 13.99 -16.03 0.25
C SER A 146 15.18 -16.21 -0.71
N TRP A 147 15.23 -15.41 -1.77
CA TRP A 147 16.29 -15.35 -2.75
C TRP A 147 17.54 -14.59 -2.30
N VAL A 148 17.47 -13.84 -1.19
CA VAL A 148 18.61 -13.08 -0.63
C VAL A 148 19.48 -14.02 0.19
N PRO A 149 20.81 -14.10 -0.08
CA PRO A 149 21.74 -14.92 0.70
C PRO A 149 21.76 -14.56 2.19
N ASP A 150 22.16 -15.50 3.05
CA ASP A 150 22.13 -15.28 4.51
C ASP A 150 23.18 -14.27 5.00
N ASN A 151 24.26 -14.11 4.28
CA ASN A 151 25.30 -13.12 4.55
C ASN A 151 24.90 -11.68 4.18
N ILE A 152 23.73 -11.45 3.57
CA ILE A 152 23.16 -10.13 3.30
C ILE A 152 22.02 -9.89 4.29
N PRO A 153 22.09 -8.85 5.12
CA PRO A 153 21.03 -8.45 6.04
C PRO A 153 19.71 -8.20 5.32
N LYS A 154 18.63 -8.70 5.91
CA LYS A 154 17.25 -8.61 5.40
C LYS A 154 16.37 -7.94 6.44
N PHE A 155 15.65 -6.90 6.03
CA PHE A 155 14.78 -6.15 6.89
C PHE A 155 13.39 -6.04 6.30
N SER A 156 12.37 -5.98 7.15
CA SER A 156 11.04 -5.55 6.73
C SER A 156 10.68 -4.21 7.36
N TYR A 157 10.07 -3.34 6.57
CA TYR A 157 9.54 -2.07 7.04
C TYR A 157 8.05 -1.98 6.75
N ALA A 158 7.23 -1.96 7.80
CA ALA A 158 5.77 -1.83 7.74
C ALA A 158 5.09 -2.84 6.81
N THR A 159 5.66 -4.04 6.62
CA THR A 159 5.10 -5.06 5.72
C THR A 159 3.85 -5.68 6.34
N SER A 160 2.82 -5.93 5.53
CA SER A 160 1.53 -6.43 5.98
C SER A 160 1.22 -7.80 5.40
N PHE A 161 0.62 -8.68 6.23
CA PHE A 161 0.05 -9.94 5.74
C PHE A 161 -1.30 -9.75 5.05
N GLY A 162 -2.02 -8.66 5.34
CA GLY A 162 -3.34 -8.41 4.79
C GLY A 162 -4.41 -9.43 5.20
N VAL A 163 -4.07 -10.32 6.12
CA VAL A 163 -4.92 -11.33 6.75
C VAL A 163 -4.55 -11.44 8.23
N SER A 164 -5.49 -11.92 9.06
CA SER A 164 -5.25 -12.17 10.49
C SER A 164 -4.78 -13.60 10.77
N GLU A 165 -4.92 -14.51 9.80
CA GLU A 165 -4.53 -15.91 9.91
C GLU A 165 -3.90 -16.40 8.62
N LEU A 166 -2.96 -17.32 8.71
CA LEU A 166 -2.34 -18.03 7.59
C LEU A 166 -2.72 -19.52 7.62
N ASP A 167 -2.94 -20.11 6.46
CA ASP A 167 -3.09 -21.56 6.32
C ASP A 167 -1.76 -22.29 6.63
N GLY A 168 -1.82 -23.55 7.03
CA GLY A 168 -0.66 -24.32 7.54
C GLY A 168 0.58 -24.32 6.65
N CYS A 169 0.42 -24.49 5.33
CA CYS A 169 1.55 -24.47 4.38
C CYS A 169 2.21 -23.07 4.29
N TYR A 170 1.40 -22.01 4.39
CA TYR A 170 1.91 -20.63 4.42
C TYR A 170 2.49 -20.24 5.78
N LYS A 171 1.98 -20.81 6.88
CA LYS A 171 2.59 -20.66 8.22
C LYS A 171 4.03 -21.19 8.23
N SER A 172 4.27 -22.38 7.67
CA SER A 172 5.61 -22.97 7.59
C SER A 172 6.56 -22.10 6.75
N LYS A 173 6.14 -21.67 5.56
CA LYS A 173 6.94 -20.76 4.72
C LYS A 173 7.20 -19.43 5.44
N ALA A 174 6.17 -18.84 6.07
CA ALA A 174 6.30 -17.59 6.79
C ALA A 174 7.28 -17.71 7.95
N LYS A 175 7.19 -18.79 8.76
CA LYS A 175 8.16 -19.07 9.82
C LYS A 175 9.60 -19.12 9.28
N THR A 176 9.81 -19.76 8.13
CA THR A 176 11.15 -19.90 7.54
C THR A 176 11.73 -18.54 7.14
N PHE A 177 11.03 -17.74 6.34
CA PHE A 177 11.59 -16.46 5.88
C PHE A 177 11.67 -15.40 6.99
N LEU A 178 10.71 -15.38 7.93
CA LEU A 178 10.73 -14.44 9.05
C LEU A 178 11.92 -14.70 9.99
N ASN A 179 12.30 -15.96 10.19
CA ASN A 179 13.47 -16.28 11.02
C ASN A 179 14.78 -15.83 10.37
N ARG A 180 14.83 -15.68 9.05
CA ARG A 180 16.00 -15.17 8.29
C ARG A 180 16.08 -13.64 8.27
N MET A 181 15.05 -12.92 8.74
CA MET A 181 15.08 -11.46 8.82
C MET A 181 15.97 -11.00 10.00
N SER A 182 16.83 -10.01 9.73
CA SER A 182 17.67 -9.37 10.73
C SER A 182 16.84 -8.54 11.71
N ALA A 183 15.87 -7.76 11.20
CA ALA A 183 14.83 -7.13 12.00
C ALA A 183 13.50 -7.09 11.25
N ILE A 184 12.41 -7.13 12.02
CA ILE A 184 11.05 -7.20 11.49
C ILE A 184 10.23 -6.05 12.02
N SER A 185 9.64 -5.26 11.11
CA SER A 185 8.53 -4.40 11.47
C SER A 185 7.32 -4.64 10.57
N VAL A 186 6.15 -4.41 11.13
CA VAL A 186 4.85 -4.58 10.47
C VAL A 186 3.99 -3.34 10.68
N ARG A 187 2.99 -3.16 9.82
CA ARG A 187 2.14 -1.96 9.82
C ARG A 187 0.98 -2.04 10.82
N GLU A 188 0.51 -3.23 11.14
CA GLU A 188 -0.68 -3.46 11.97
C GLU A 188 -0.46 -4.55 13.03
N ASN A 189 -1.23 -4.44 14.13
CA ASN A 189 -1.13 -5.36 15.28
C ASN A 189 -1.37 -6.83 14.87
N SER A 190 -2.34 -7.12 14.00
CA SER A 190 -2.61 -8.49 13.54
C SER A 190 -1.40 -9.11 12.82
N GLY A 191 -0.62 -8.31 12.09
CA GLY A 191 0.65 -8.75 11.52
C GLY A 191 1.69 -9.03 12.60
N GLY A 192 1.73 -8.20 13.64
CA GLY A 192 2.58 -8.39 14.81
C GLY A 192 2.29 -9.70 15.56
N ASP A 193 1.01 -9.99 15.76
CA ASP A 193 0.55 -11.23 16.41
C ASP A 193 0.97 -12.46 15.60
N LEU A 194 0.83 -12.42 14.27
CA LEU A 194 1.31 -13.49 13.38
C LEU A 194 2.82 -13.71 13.46
N VAL A 195 3.62 -12.63 13.43
CA VAL A 195 5.09 -12.76 13.57
C VAL A 195 5.44 -13.39 14.92
N LYS A 196 4.82 -12.93 16.00
CA LYS A 196 5.05 -13.47 17.35
C LYS A 196 4.63 -14.95 17.44
N GLU A 197 3.47 -15.32 16.90
CA GLU A 197 3.00 -16.71 16.85
C GLU A 197 4.01 -17.61 16.11
N LEU A 198 4.50 -17.17 14.97
CA LEU A 198 5.32 -17.98 14.07
C LEU A 198 6.78 -18.09 14.50
N THR A 199 7.34 -17.06 15.13
CA THR A 199 8.78 -16.94 15.38
C THR A 199 9.16 -16.77 16.83
N GLY A 200 8.21 -16.42 17.72
CA GLY A 200 8.48 -15.97 19.08
C GLY A 200 9.05 -14.55 19.18
N LYS A 201 9.44 -13.92 18.08
CA LYS A 201 9.98 -12.54 18.05
C LYS A 201 8.84 -11.53 18.19
N ILE A 202 9.11 -10.41 18.86
CA ILE A 202 8.17 -9.28 18.95
C ILE A 202 8.59 -8.26 17.89
N PRO A 203 7.81 -8.10 16.78
CA PRO A 203 8.16 -7.13 15.76
C PRO A 203 7.82 -5.72 16.21
N CYS A 204 8.47 -4.72 15.62
CA CYS A 204 8.08 -3.33 15.80
C CYS A 204 6.83 -3.01 14.98
N ILE A 205 5.84 -2.34 15.56
CA ILE A 205 4.73 -1.76 14.81
C ILE A 205 5.14 -0.35 14.41
N VAL A 206 5.19 -0.08 13.10
CA VAL A 206 5.66 1.18 12.52
C VAL A 206 4.64 1.76 11.55
N CYS A 207 4.72 3.06 11.25
CA CYS A 207 3.84 3.71 10.30
C CYS A 207 4.10 3.26 8.86
N ASP A 208 3.08 3.38 8.01
CA ASP A 208 3.26 3.25 6.56
C ASP A 208 4.24 4.32 6.05
N HIS A 209 4.98 4.00 4.99
CA HIS A 209 5.98 4.89 4.41
C HIS A 209 5.45 6.27 4.04
N VAL A 210 4.15 6.38 3.68
CA VAL A 210 3.58 7.68 3.30
C VAL A 210 3.67 8.72 4.41
N PHE A 211 3.77 8.30 5.68
CA PHE A 211 3.96 9.19 6.82
C PHE A 211 5.41 9.61 7.05
N LEU A 212 6.39 8.96 6.40
CA LEU A 212 7.81 9.34 6.51
C LEU A 212 8.14 10.61 5.73
N LEU A 213 7.28 11.01 4.79
CA LEU A 213 7.42 12.26 4.05
C LEU A 213 6.49 13.32 4.63
N THR A 214 6.99 14.55 4.69
CA THR A 214 6.23 15.69 5.17
C THR A 214 5.10 16.07 4.20
N LYS A 215 4.05 16.72 4.72
CA LYS A 215 2.99 17.33 3.91
C LYS A 215 3.55 18.22 2.78
N ASN A 216 4.60 18.99 3.07
CA ASN A 216 5.23 19.85 2.06
C ASN A 216 5.87 19.03 0.94
N ARG A 217 6.52 17.90 1.26
CA ARG A 217 7.08 17.02 0.23
C ARG A 217 6.00 16.42 -0.66
N TRP A 218 4.86 16.02 -0.09
CA TRP A 218 3.72 15.56 -0.86
C TRP A 218 3.11 16.66 -1.74
N ASN A 219 3.04 17.90 -1.23
CA ASN A 219 2.58 19.05 -2.02
C ASN A 219 3.45 19.31 -3.27
N THR A 220 4.76 19.09 -3.19
CA THR A 220 5.65 19.27 -4.36
C THR A 220 5.40 18.22 -5.48
N LEU A 221 4.79 17.09 -5.13
CA LEU A 221 4.41 16.03 -6.08
C LEU A 221 2.96 16.15 -6.54
N SER A 222 2.19 17.01 -5.91
CA SER A 222 0.78 17.18 -6.17
C SER A 222 0.54 17.87 -7.51
N ASP A 223 -0.40 17.33 -8.29
CA ASP A 223 -0.92 17.96 -9.49
C ASP A 223 -2.40 18.32 -9.28
N THR A 224 -2.71 19.60 -9.35
CA THR A 224 -4.06 20.15 -9.11
C THR A 224 -4.85 20.40 -10.40
N GLY A 225 -4.31 20.06 -11.55
CA GLY A 225 -4.93 20.34 -12.86
C GLY A 225 -6.31 19.69 -13.07
N ARG A 226 -6.64 18.66 -12.27
CA ARG A 226 -7.96 18.01 -12.28
C ARG A 226 -8.89 18.46 -11.15
N CYS A 227 -8.43 19.34 -10.26
CA CYS A 227 -9.25 19.85 -9.15
C CYS A 227 -10.27 20.86 -9.69
N PRO A 228 -11.57 20.72 -9.34
CA PRO A 228 -12.55 21.76 -9.65
C PRO A 228 -12.22 23.10 -8.99
N ASN A 229 -12.59 24.21 -9.64
CA ASN A 229 -12.47 25.56 -9.08
C ASN A 229 -13.55 25.87 -8.01
N ARG A 230 -14.00 24.85 -7.28
CA ARG A 230 -14.98 24.96 -6.19
C ARG A 230 -14.74 23.85 -5.18
N LYS A 231 -15.28 23.99 -3.97
CA LYS A 231 -15.25 22.92 -2.96
C LYS A 231 -15.95 21.67 -3.49
N TYR A 232 -15.44 20.49 -3.10
CA TYR A 232 -15.97 19.20 -3.55
C TYR A 232 -15.74 18.10 -2.51
N ILE A 233 -16.44 17.00 -2.67
CA ILE A 233 -16.24 15.75 -1.95
C ILE A 233 -15.44 14.83 -2.85
N PHE A 234 -14.26 14.40 -2.39
CA PHE A 234 -13.47 13.42 -3.12
C PHE A 234 -13.87 12.00 -2.73
N THR A 235 -14.08 11.13 -3.71
CA THR A 235 -14.41 9.71 -3.50
C THR A 235 -13.37 8.80 -4.11
N TYR A 236 -12.96 7.78 -3.34
CA TYR A 236 -12.07 6.71 -3.85
C TYR A 236 -12.43 5.39 -3.19
N PHE A 237 -13.10 4.51 -3.94
CA PHE A 237 -13.58 3.22 -3.46
C PHE A 237 -12.95 2.07 -4.23
N LEU A 238 -12.34 1.12 -3.50
CA LEU A 238 -11.76 -0.10 -4.04
C LEU A 238 -12.72 -1.30 -3.95
N GLY A 239 -13.70 -1.23 -3.03
CA GLY A 239 -14.76 -2.21 -2.89
C GLY A 239 -16.00 -1.87 -3.74
N ARG A 240 -16.88 -2.89 -3.89
CA ARG A 240 -18.16 -2.74 -4.62
C ARG A 240 -19.35 -2.45 -3.71
N GLY A 241 -19.11 -2.19 -2.41
CA GLY A 241 -20.17 -1.93 -1.44
C GLY A 241 -20.95 -0.66 -1.78
N GLY A 242 -22.28 -0.72 -1.82
CA GLY A 242 -23.12 0.45 -2.06
C GLY A 242 -23.24 1.39 -0.85
N GLU A 243 -22.87 0.93 0.34
CA GLU A 243 -23.04 1.74 1.57
C GLU A 243 -22.17 3.01 1.57
N CYS A 244 -20.88 2.89 1.17
CA CYS A 244 -19.97 4.02 1.08
C CYS A 244 -20.41 5.04 0.01
N ARG A 245 -20.98 4.56 -1.09
CA ARG A 245 -21.49 5.40 -2.19
C ARG A 245 -22.73 6.17 -1.78
N ARG A 246 -23.72 5.47 -1.18
CA ARG A 246 -24.93 6.13 -0.63
C ARG A 246 -24.60 7.16 0.43
N PHE A 247 -23.56 6.91 1.26
CA PHE A 247 -23.10 7.93 2.22
C PHE A 247 -22.53 9.14 1.50
N ALA A 248 -21.71 8.96 0.46
CA ALA A 248 -21.15 10.07 -0.30
C ALA A 248 -22.25 10.88 -1.01
N GLU A 249 -23.25 10.22 -1.59
CA GLU A 249 -24.43 10.85 -2.20
C GLU A 249 -25.21 11.68 -1.14
N LYS A 250 -25.51 11.07 0.01
CA LYS A 250 -26.18 11.78 1.11
C LYS A 250 -25.37 12.97 1.60
N LEU A 251 -24.05 12.83 1.70
CA LEU A 251 -23.16 13.92 2.08
C LEU A 251 -23.18 15.05 1.03
N SER A 252 -23.25 14.71 -0.26
CA SER A 252 -23.42 15.67 -1.36
C SER A 252 -24.74 16.43 -1.23
N ASP A 253 -25.85 15.72 -0.97
CA ASP A 253 -27.16 16.33 -0.77
C ASP A 253 -27.19 17.31 0.41
N ILE A 254 -26.58 16.95 1.54
CA ILE A 254 -26.53 17.78 2.76
C ILE A 254 -25.67 19.03 2.56
N THR A 255 -24.53 18.88 1.87
CA THR A 255 -23.52 19.95 1.75
C THR A 255 -23.68 20.80 0.48
N GLY A 256 -24.42 20.34 -0.52
CA GLY A 256 -24.51 20.94 -1.84
C GLY A 256 -23.21 20.84 -2.64
N LEU A 257 -22.25 20.02 -2.20
CA LEU A 257 -20.94 19.87 -2.85
C LEU A 257 -20.97 18.73 -3.87
N PRO A 258 -20.34 18.92 -5.05
CA PRO A 258 -20.27 17.85 -6.05
C PRO A 258 -19.34 16.70 -5.62
N LEU A 259 -19.62 15.53 -6.15
CA LEU A 259 -18.77 14.34 -6.04
C LEU A 259 -17.71 14.31 -7.14
N VAL A 260 -16.44 14.22 -6.74
CA VAL A 260 -15.30 14.00 -7.63
C VAL A 260 -14.70 12.65 -7.32
N GLY A 261 -14.66 11.74 -8.26
CA GLY A 261 -14.25 10.36 -8.00
C GLY A 261 -13.06 9.90 -8.83
N ALA A 262 -12.01 9.40 -8.18
CA ALA A 262 -11.01 8.59 -8.88
C ALA A 262 -11.59 7.18 -9.07
N VAL A 263 -12.17 6.94 -10.24
CA VAL A 263 -12.87 5.69 -10.56
C VAL A 263 -11.87 4.58 -10.86
N HIS A 264 -12.05 3.42 -10.26
CA HIS A 264 -11.21 2.27 -10.49
C HIS A 264 -11.95 1.24 -11.35
N ASN A 265 -11.39 0.92 -12.53
CA ASN A 265 -12.05 0.02 -13.49
C ASN A 265 -12.37 -1.38 -12.94
N ASP A 266 -11.62 -1.85 -11.94
CA ASP A 266 -11.86 -3.15 -11.29
C ASP A 266 -12.96 -3.10 -10.22
N SER A 267 -13.28 -1.93 -9.69
CA SER A 267 -14.25 -1.71 -8.61
C SER A 267 -15.48 -0.90 -9.03
N TYR A 268 -15.55 -0.49 -10.29
CA TYR A 268 -16.69 0.26 -10.81
C TYR A 268 -18.02 -0.45 -10.47
N ALA A 269 -18.93 0.26 -9.86
CA ALA A 269 -20.28 -0.17 -9.56
C ALA A 269 -21.27 0.76 -10.27
N GLU A 270 -22.49 0.32 -10.49
CA GLU A 270 -23.55 1.15 -11.11
C GLU A 270 -23.73 2.49 -10.39
N SER A 271 -23.55 2.51 -9.06
CA SER A 271 -23.63 3.74 -8.25
C SER A 271 -22.45 4.71 -8.44
N ASP A 272 -21.40 4.32 -9.15
CA ASP A 272 -20.32 5.26 -9.53
C ASP A 272 -20.77 6.18 -10.69
N GLU A 273 -21.92 5.88 -11.33
CA GLU A 273 -22.56 6.74 -12.33
C GLU A 273 -23.11 8.04 -11.73
N ASN A 274 -23.34 8.08 -10.41
CA ASN A 274 -23.81 9.27 -9.68
C ASN A 274 -22.66 10.22 -9.27
N ILE A 275 -21.43 9.96 -9.71
CA ILE A 275 -20.30 10.87 -9.50
C ILE A 275 -20.34 11.99 -10.53
N ASP A 276 -20.43 13.25 -10.09
CA ASP A 276 -20.51 14.41 -10.98
C ASP A 276 -19.28 14.56 -11.88
N TYR A 277 -18.09 14.26 -11.34
CA TYR A 277 -16.82 14.34 -12.04
C TYR A 277 -16.03 13.03 -11.89
N PRO A 278 -16.36 11.99 -12.67
CA PRO A 278 -15.61 10.74 -12.66
C PRO A 278 -14.28 10.90 -13.40
N ILE A 279 -13.17 10.47 -12.77
CA ILE A 279 -11.81 10.54 -13.33
C ILE A 279 -11.25 9.12 -13.44
N GLY A 280 -11.29 8.52 -14.62
CA GLY A 280 -10.81 7.17 -14.89
C GLY A 280 -9.31 7.09 -15.16
N ASP A 281 -8.72 8.19 -15.62
CA ASP A 281 -7.29 8.32 -16.00
C ASP A 281 -6.43 9.05 -14.96
N CYS A 282 -6.87 9.15 -13.71
CA CYS A 282 -6.17 9.85 -12.64
C CYS A 282 -4.72 9.33 -12.45
N SER A 283 -3.74 10.23 -12.44
CA SER A 283 -2.35 9.92 -12.12
C SER A 283 -2.12 9.85 -10.60
N PRO A 284 -0.99 9.29 -10.13
CA PRO A 284 -0.62 9.36 -8.71
C PRO A 284 -0.46 10.80 -8.18
N SER A 285 0.04 11.74 -8.98
CA SER A 285 0.18 13.14 -8.60
C SER A 285 -1.16 13.86 -8.55
N GLU A 286 -2.05 13.62 -9.51
CA GLU A 286 -3.43 14.14 -9.51
C GLU A 286 -4.23 13.56 -8.33
N PHE A 287 -4.01 12.29 -7.95
CA PHE A 287 -4.64 11.69 -6.77
C PHE A 287 -4.27 12.43 -5.47
N ILE A 288 -3.00 12.82 -5.31
CA ILE A 288 -2.54 13.65 -4.19
C ILE A 288 -3.23 15.01 -4.24
N GLY A 289 -3.29 15.65 -5.42
CA GLY A 289 -3.93 16.94 -5.64
C GLY A 289 -5.41 16.92 -5.28
N LEU A 290 -6.13 15.91 -5.74
CA LEU A 290 -7.56 15.74 -5.46
C LEU A 290 -7.84 15.54 -3.95
N ILE A 291 -7.00 14.81 -3.22
CA ILE A 291 -7.16 14.67 -1.76
C ILE A 291 -6.81 15.98 -1.05
N SER A 292 -5.69 16.60 -1.40
CA SER A 292 -5.20 17.80 -0.70
C SER A 292 -6.11 19.02 -0.86
N ASN A 293 -6.93 19.09 -1.92
CA ASN A 293 -7.85 20.18 -2.21
C ASN A 293 -9.33 19.89 -1.89
N ALA A 294 -9.67 18.63 -1.56
CA ALA A 294 -11.05 18.28 -1.20
C ALA A 294 -11.50 18.96 0.10
N GLU A 295 -12.79 19.25 0.21
CA GLU A 295 -13.44 19.66 1.49
C GLU A 295 -13.71 18.43 2.36
N TYR A 296 -14.25 17.37 1.75
CA TYR A 296 -14.50 16.08 2.38
C TYR A 296 -13.94 14.95 1.54
N ILE A 297 -13.62 13.82 2.19
CA ILE A 297 -13.16 12.61 1.52
C ILE A 297 -13.98 11.42 2.01
N CYS A 298 -14.50 10.61 1.08
CA CYS A 298 -15.17 9.35 1.35
C CYS A 298 -14.36 8.20 0.72
N THR A 299 -13.89 7.25 1.54
CA THR A 299 -13.01 6.20 1.03
C THR A 299 -13.05 4.89 1.83
N ASP A 300 -12.83 3.76 1.17
CA ASP A 300 -12.54 2.47 1.77
C ASP A 300 -11.06 2.06 1.62
N SER A 301 -10.22 3.02 1.23
CA SER A 301 -8.78 2.83 1.01
C SER A 301 -7.97 3.29 2.22
N PHE A 302 -7.09 2.41 2.73
CA PHE A 302 -6.14 2.79 3.78
C PHE A 302 -5.28 3.99 3.37
N HIS A 303 -4.71 3.98 2.18
CA HIS A 303 -3.82 5.07 1.77
C HIS A 303 -4.56 6.40 1.53
N ALA A 304 -5.80 6.35 1.01
CA ALA A 304 -6.59 7.58 0.93
C ALA A 304 -6.92 8.12 2.32
N THR A 305 -7.23 7.25 3.30
CA THR A 305 -7.39 7.64 4.72
C THR A 305 -6.09 8.26 5.28
N ALA A 306 -4.94 7.65 5.00
CA ALA A 306 -3.64 8.16 5.43
C ALA A 306 -3.34 9.54 4.83
N PHE A 307 -3.52 9.73 3.53
CA PHE A 307 -3.35 11.03 2.88
C PHE A 307 -4.34 12.07 3.37
N SER A 308 -5.60 11.68 3.62
CA SER A 308 -6.59 12.58 4.24
C SER A 308 -6.09 13.12 5.58
N THR A 309 -5.45 12.27 6.37
CA THR A 309 -4.88 12.67 7.66
C THR A 309 -3.63 13.53 7.48
N ILE A 310 -2.71 13.18 6.56
CA ILE A 310 -1.51 13.98 6.26
C ILE A 310 -1.88 15.40 5.83
N PHE A 311 -2.97 15.55 5.08
CA PHE A 311 -3.45 16.86 4.61
C PHE A 311 -4.45 17.54 5.54
N ASN A 312 -4.73 16.97 6.72
CA ASN A 312 -5.68 17.47 7.71
C ASN A 312 -7.08 17.71 7.11
N LYS A 313 -7.60 16.72 6.37
CA LYS A 313 -8.90 16.78 5.70
C LYS A 313 -10.01 16.12 6.50
N LYS A 314 -11.22 16.63 6.36
CA LYS A 314 -12.42 15.95 6.87
C LYS A 314 -12.66 14.69 6.03
N PHE A 315 -12.68 13.52 6.65
CA PHE A 315 -12.84 12.28 5.92
C PHE A 315 -13.78 11.30 6.62
N PHE A 316 -14.28 10.37 5.83
CA PHE A 316 -15.09 9.24 6.24
C PHE A 316 -14.52 7.97 5.63
N ALA A 317 -14.16 7.03 6.49
CA ALA A 317 -13.61 5.74 6.10
C ALA A 317 -14.67 4.64 6.18
N PHE A 318 -14.57 3.65 5.31
CA PHE A 318 -15.54 2.55 5.22
C PHE A 318 -14.85 1.19 5.24
N LYS A 319 -15.55 0.17 5.74
CA LYS A 319 -15.12 -1.22 5.64
C LYS A 319 -15.35 -1.74 4.23
N ARG A 320 -14.30 -2.30 3.62
CA ARG A 320 -14.38 -2.88 2.28
C ARG A 320 -15.12 -4.22 2.25
N SER A 321 -15.01 -5.01 3.32
CA SER A 321 -15.61 -6.34 3.43
C SER A 321 -16.28 -6.52 4.77
N LYS A 322 -17.46 -7.20 4.76
CA LYS A 322 -18.15 -7.62 6.00
C LYS A 322 -17.50 -8.86 6.64
N SER A 323 -16.60 -9.56 5.93
CA SER A 323 -15.94 -10.78 6.44
C SER A 323 -14.76 -10.42 7.35
N ARG A 324 -14.78 -10.93 8.59
CA ARG A 324 -13.65 -10.82 9.53
C ARG A 324 -12.41 -11.60 9.09
N LYS A 325 -12.56 -12.68 8.31
CA LYS A 325 -11.46 -13.57 7.89
C LYS A 325 -10.56 -12.96 6.81
N HIS A 326 -11.03 -11.97 6.06
CA HIS A 326 -10.23 -11.30 5.03
C HIS A 326 -9.83 -9.91 5.54
N GLY A 327 -8.81 -9.85 6.38
CA GLY A 327 -8.33 -8.73 7.18
C GLY A 327 -7.97 -7.40 6.48
N THR A 328 -8.57 -7.09 5.33
CA THR A 328 -8.33 -5.82 4.62
C THR A 328 -8.77 -4.59 5.42
N ASN A 329 -9.69 -4.76 6.38
CA ASN A 329 -10.21 -3.68 7.22
C ASN A 329 -9.32 -3.38 8.44
N SER A 330 -8.56 -4.37 8.94
CA SER A 330 -7.75 -4.25 10.16
C SER A 330 -6.75 -3.10 10.12
N ARG A 331 -6.23 -2.75 8.93
CA ARG A 331 -5.29 -1.65 8.75
C ARG A 331 -5.92 -0.29 9.00
N ILE A 332 -7.12 -0.05 8.45
CA ILE A 332 -7.89 1.19 8.68
C ILE A 332 -8.28 1.25 10.15
N GLU A 333 -8.82 0.16 10.71
CA GLU A 333 -9.23 0.09 12.11
C GLU A 333 -8.06 0.34 13.07
N SER A 334 -6.90 -0.30 12.85
CA SER A 334 -5.70 -0.09 13.66
C SER A 334 -5.19 1.35 13.59
N PHE A 335 -5.17 1.94 12.38
CA PHE A 335 -4.75 3.31 12.18
C PHE A 335 -5.70 4.31 12.87
N LEU A 336 -7.00 4.18 12.65
CA LEU A 336 -7.99 5.06 13.28
C LEU A 336 -7.96 4.96 14.80
N LYS A 337 -7.79 3.74 15.35
CA LYS A 337 -7.64 3.55 16.79
C LYS A 337 -6.37 4.22 17.33
N MET A 338 -5.25 4.08 16.64
CA MET A 338 -3.98 4.69 17.04
C MET A 338 -4.06 6.21 17.05
N THR A 339 -4.78 6.80 16.08
CA THR A 339 -4.94 8.26 15.95
C THR A 339 -6.09 8.84 16.79
N GLY A 340 -6.99 8.00 17.32
CA GLY A 340 -8.21 8.46 18.02
C GLY A 340 -9.32 8.92 17.06
N LEU A 341 -9.29 8.40 15.83
CA LEU A 341 -10.23 8.76 14.76
C LEU A 341 -11.27 7.65 14.48
N GLU A 342 -11.56 6.78 15.48
CA GLU A 342 -12.49 5.67 15.31
C GLU A 342 -13.88 6.10 14.87
N THR A 343 -14.32 7.30 15.27
CA THR A 343 -15.59 7.89 14.86
C THR A 343 -15.68 8.17 13.36
N ARG A 344 -14.54 8.20 12.66
CA ARG A 344 -14.48 8.37 11.20
C ARG A 344 -14.68 7.07 10.43
N LEU A 345 -14.73 5.92 11.11
CA LEU A 345 -15.11 4.65 10.51
C LEU A 345 -16.63 4.52 10.50
N ILE A 346 -17.23 4.74 9.35
CA ILE A 346 -18.68 4.72 9.18
C ILE A 346 -19.16 3.27 9.06
N THR A 347 -20.06 2.89 9.96
CA THR A 347 -20.70 1.57 9.99
C THR A 347 -22.21 1.65 9.73
N ASP A 348 -22.79 2.84 9.82
CA ASP A 348 -24.21 3.12 9.61
C ASP A 348 -24.36 4.39 8.78
N VAL A 349 -24.92 4.24 7.58
CA VAL A 349 -25.16 5.35 6.64
C VAL A 349 -26.27 6.29 7.14
N GLY A 350 -27.16 5.82 8.02
CA GLY A 350 -28.25 6.62 8.59
C GLY A 350 -27.78 7.80 9.45
N ARG A 351 -26.54 7.73 9.97
CA ARG A 351 -25.95 8.75 10.88
C ARG A 351 -25.18 9.86 10.16
N ALA A 352 -25.32 10.00 8.84
CA ALA A 352 -24.58 11.02 8.09
C ALA A 352 -24.83 12.44 8.62
N ASP A 353 -26.07 12.78 8.99
CA ASP A 353 -26.47 14.09 9.47
C ASP A 353 -25.74 14.49 10.77
N ASP A 354 -25.57 13.53 11.69
CA ASP A 354 -24.93 13.76 12.99
C ASP A 354 -23.41 13.87 12.89
N ILE A 355 -22.81 13.24 11.88
CA ILE A 355 -21.35 13.07 11.76
C ILE A 355 -20.70 14.21 10.96
N VAL A 356 -21.42 14.80 10.02
CA VAL A 356 -20.92 15.88 9.13
C VAL A 356 -20.50 17.13 9.92
N LEU A 357 -21.13 17.39 11.05
CA LEU A 357 -20.93 18.62 11.84
C LEU A 357 -19.71 18.56 12.79
N ASN A 358 -19.12 17.37 13.00
CA ASN A 358 -17.99 17.22 13.93
C ASN A 358 -16.66 17.44 13.22
N ASP A 359 -15.97 18.51 13.59
CA ASP A 359 -14.59 18.75 13.14
C ASP A 359 -13.62 17.71 13.73
N ILE A 360 -12.50 17.52 13.06
CA ILE A 360 -11.40 16.69 13.54
C ILE A 360 -10.43 17.62 14.28
N ASP A 361 -10.15 17.31 15.54
CA ASP A 361 -9.06 17.95 16.27
C ASP A 361 -7.71 17.44 15.73
N TYR A 362 -7.23 18.10 14.70
CA TYR A 362 -5.97 17.74 14.06
C TYR A 362 -4.73 18.11 14.89
N GLU A 363 -4.82 18.94 15.91
CA GLU A 363 -3.73 19.18 16.83
C GLU A 363 -3.41 17.90 17.61
N THR A 364 -4.39 17.35 18.31
CA THR A 364 -4.26 16.07 19.03
C THR A 364 -3.91 14.89 18.10
N VAL A 365 -4.50 14.83 16.91
CA VAL A 365 -4.25 13.76 15.94
C VAL A 365 -2.80 13.79 15.44
N ASN A 366 -2.31 15.00 15.09
CA ASN A 366 -0.95 15.16 14.57
C ASN A 366 0.11 14.82 15.63
N ASP A 367 -0.13 15.12 16.92
CA ASP A 367 0.77 14.74 18.00
C ASP A 367 0.92 13.21 18.12
N LYS A 368 -0.20 12.47 18.02
CA LYS A 368 -0.18 11.01 18.03
C LYS A 368 0.55 10.46 16.81
N ILE A 369 0.32 11.03 15.62
CA ILE A 369 0.99 10.63 14.39
C ILE A 369 2.49 10.92 14.47
N LEU A 370 2.89 12.09 14.97
CA LEU A 370 4.29 12.46 15.14
C LEU A 370 5.02 11.49 16.09
N SER A 371 4.39 11.14 17.21
CA SER A 371 4.92 10.12 18.12
C SER A 371 5.13 8.78 17.41
N PHE A 372 4.18 8.37 16.57
CA PHE A 372 4.28 7.12 15.82
C PHE A 372 5.34 7.18 14.69
N ILE A 373 5.47 8.32 14.02
CA ILE A 373 6.55 8.57 13.04
C ILE A 373 7.91 8.50 13.73
N ASN A 374 8.10 9.16 14.88
CA ASN A 374 9.36 9.15 15.62
C ASN A 374 9.77 7.73 15.99
N LYS A 375 8.85 6.92 16.53
CA LYS A 375 9.08 5.50 16.80
C LYS A 375 9.51 4.74 15.55
N SER A 376 8.92 5.06 14.40
CA SER A 376 9.19 4.40 13.13
C SER A 376 10.55 4.81 12.55
N CYS A 377 10.93 6.08 12.71
CA CYS A 377 12.27 6.58 12.39
C CYS A 377 13.32 5.93 13.29
N ASP A 378 13.07 5.80 14.59
CA ASP A 378 13.94 5.12 15.54
C ASP A 378 14.22 3.67 15.13
N PHE A 379 13.18 2.93 14.70
CA PHE A 379 13.35 1.57 14.17
C PHE A 379 14.28 1.58 12.94
N THR A 380 14.07 2.50 12.01
CA THR A 380 14.92 2.60 10.83
C THR A 380 16.37 2.86 11.22
N GLU A 381 16.63 3.81 12.08
CA GLU A 381 17.99 4.21 12.47
C GLU A 381 18.70 3.11 13.26
N LYS A 382 18.04 2.53 14.26
CA LYS A 382 18.65 1.56 15.18
C LYS A 382 18.76 0.16 14.56
N GLU A 383 17.71 -0.31 13.93
CA GLU A 383 17.65 -1.71 13.46
C GLU A 383 18.18 -1.84 12.02
N ILE A 384 17.83 -0.91 11.11
CA ILE A 384 18.23 -1.02 9.72
C ILE A 384 19.62 -0.40 9.51
N LEU A 385 19.76 0.89 9.79
CA LEU A 385 20.99 1.61 9.40
C LEU A 385 22.20 1.23 10.25
N GLN A 386 22.04 1.11 11.57
CA GLN A 386 23.13 0.66 12.44
C GLN A 386 23.45 -0.82 12.21
N GLY A 387 22.42 -1.67 12.00
CA GLY A 387 22.59 -3.08 11.68
C GLY A 387 23.37 -3.30 10.38
N VAL A 388 23.12 -2.49 9.33
CA VAL A 388 23.90 -2.53 8.08
C VAL A 388 25.32 -2.05 8.30
N SER A 389 25.51 -0.93 9.02
CA SER A 389 26.84 -0.36 9.28
C SER A 389 27.74 -1.31 10.08
N PHE A 390 27.18 -2.08 11.01
CA PHE A 390 27.92 -3.09 11.76
C PHE A 390 28.39 -4.22 10.83
N ASN A 391 27.51 -4.76 10.00
CA ASN A 391 27.86 -5.83 9.06
C ASN A 391 28.89 -5.42 7.99
N VAL A 392 28.85 -4.16 7.52
CA VAL A 392 29.86 -3.63 6.59
C VAL A 392 31.23 -3.63 7.25
N ARG A 393 31.35 -3.13 8.49
CA ARG A 393 32.63 -3.10 9.23
C ARG A 393 33.17 -4.51 9.48
N GLU A 394 32.34 -5.48 9.80
CA GLU A 394 32.80 -6.88 9.98
C GLU A 394 33.36 -7.47 8.67
N LYS A 395 32.71 -7.20 7.53
CA LYS A 395 33.22 -7.63 6.22
C LYS A 395 34.54 -6.99 5.86
N ASP A 396 34.67 -5.67 6.08
CA ASP A 396 35.93 -4.93 5.83
C ASP A 396 37.05 -5.46 6.72
N PHE A 397 36.77 -5.77 7.98
CA PHE A 397 37.76 -6.33 8.90
C PHE A 397 38.15 -7.77 8.51
N ALA A 398 37.21 -8.61 8.11
CA ALA A 398 37.51 -9.95 7.65
C ALA A 398 38.34 -9.96 6.37
N SER A 399 38.07 -9.03 5.42
CA SER A 399 38.85 -8.91 4.16
C SER A 399 40.26 -8.33 4.36
N GLN A 400 40.61 -7.79 5.53
CA GLN A 400 41.93 -7.31 5.87
C GLN A 400 42.82 -8.42 6.55
N LEU A 401 42.21 -9.55 6.91
CA LEU A 401 42.85 -10.67 7.54
C LEU A 401 43.18 -11.82 6.57
N ASP A 402 42.63 -11.77 5.35
CA ASP A 402 42.96 -12.65 4.21
C ASP A 402 44.02 -11.96 3.29
#